data_7e1c02ef57a0454a33552145e7319abb
#
_entry.id   7e1c02ef57a0454a33552145e7319abb
#
_cell.length_a   1.000
_cell.length_b   1.000
_cell.length_c   1.000
_cell.angle_alpha   90.00
_cell.angle_beta   90.00
_cell.angle_gamma   90.00
#
_symmetry.space_group_name_H-M   'P 1'
#
loop_
_entity.id
_entity.type
_entity.pdbx_description
1 polymer ?
#
loop_
_entity_poly.entity_id
_entity_poly.type
_entity_poly.pdbx_seq_one_letter_code
_entity_poly.pdbx_strand_id
1 'polypeptide(L)'
;IEKLKEHKKLLKNGELVHSYPHSWRSKAPLVHRATPQWFISMESHKLRNKALKAIDETTFYPSKGKERLKSMIETRPDWCVSRQRVWGVPLPIFINKKTNEILVDDEVFDTIAKIYEKEGSDCWFSDDPQKFLGKKYKADDFEKLSDIVEVWFDSGSTHSFVLEKREDLKWPASMYLEGSDQHRGWFHSSLLESCGTRGKAPFESILSHGFVVDGKGLKMSKSLGNVIAPEDILKKYGADILRIWVVSSNYAEDLRIDYSILDQHSESYRKIRNTFRYLLGNLNDKYEEIDLENIKIESLPELEQLMLHKIYSLNLRFKGYFENYDFH
;
A
#
# COMPACT_ATOMS: atom_id res chain seq x y z
N ILE A 1 30.62 31.53 -7.28
CA ILE A 1 30.94 32.84 -6.67
C ILE A 1 32.19 33.41 -7.33
N GLU A 2 33.31 32.69 -7.41
CA GLU A 2 34.59 33.18 -7.96
C GLU A 2 34.46 33.73 -9.38
N LYS A 3 33.85 32.96 -10.30
CA LYS A 3 33.59 33.45 -11.68
C LYS A 3 32.75 34.74 -11.73
N LEU A 4 31.81 34.92 -10.81
CA LEU A 4 31.02 36.14 -10.71
C LEU A 4 31.87 37.32 -10.20
N LYS A 5 32.83 37.04 -9.29
CA LYS A 5 33.81 38.05 -8.84
C LYS A 5 34.74 38.48 -9.98
N GLU A 6 35.31 37.50 -10.69
CA GLU A 6 36.20 37.73 -11.86
C GLU A 6 35.53 38.61 -12.92
N HIS A 7 34.25 38.35 -13.20
CA HIS A 7 33.47 39.12 -14.18
C HIS A 7 32.82 40.38 -13.60
N LYS A 8 33.15 40.79 -12.35
CA LYS A 8 32.57 41.97 -11.66
C LYS A 8 31.05 42.01 -11.65
N LYS A 9 30.42 40.85 -11.60
CA LYS A 9 28.94 40.67 -11.58
C LYS A 9 28.40 40.25 -10.21
N LEU A 10 29.24 40.17 -9.19
CA LEU A 10 28.84 39.83 -7.83
C LEU A 10 28.60 41.12 -7.04
N LEU A 11 27.35 41.33 -6.58
CA LEU A 11 27.01 42.47 -5.75
C LEU A 11 27.39 42.27 -4.28
N LYS A 12 27.08 41.11 -3.74
CA LYS A 12 27.33 40.73 -2.34
C LYS A 12 27.33 39.21 -2.22
N ASN A 13 28.08 38.64 -1.31
CA ASN A 13 27.99 37.27 -0.87
C ASN A 13 27.92 37.21 0.66
N GLY A 14 27.35 36.14 1.18
CA GLY A 14 27.30 35.80 2.59
C GLY A 14 27.38 34.29 2.76
N GLU A 15 27.57 33.88 4.00
CA GLU A 15 27.57 32.48 4.38
C GLU A 15 26.23 32.12 5.05
N LEU A 16 25.67 30.97 4.71
CA LEU A 16 24.45 30.44 5.30
C LEU A 16 24.66 28.97 5.64
N VAL A 17 24.48 28.63 6.91
CA VAL A 17 24.48 27.24 7.35
C VAL A 17 23.04 26.72 7.31
N HIS A 18 22.79 25.75 6.46
CA HIS A 18 21.48 25.13 6.32
C HIS A 18 21.59 23.65 5.95
N SER A 19 20.51 22.88 6.15
CA SER A 19 20.43 21.51 5.67
C SER A 19 20.35 21.50 4.14
N TYR A 20 21.23 20.75 3.50
CA TYR A 20 21.26 20.60 2.05
C TYR A 20 20.96 19.13 1.67
N PRO A 21 20.11 18.86 0.67
CA PRO A 21 19.80 17.51 0.27
C PRO A 21 21.01 16.80 -0.35
N HIS A 22 21.27 15.59 0.14
CA HIS A 22 22.35 14.71 -0.35
C HIS A 22 21.78 13.40 -0.84
N SER A 23 22.44 12.78 -1.80
CA SER A 23 22.14 11.42 -2.24
C SER A 23 22.27 10.45 -1.06
N TRP A 24 21.25 9.68 -0.79
CA TRP A 24 21.28 8.71 0.32
C TRP A 24 22.32 7.60 0.12
N ARG A 25 22.68 7.29 -1.14
CA ARG A 25 23.73 6.31 -1.48
C ARG A 25 25.12 6.89 -1.47
N SER A 26 25.38 7.89 -2.32
CA SER A 26 26.72 8.46 -2.52
C SER A 26 27.09 9.50 -1.48
N LYS A 27 26.12 10.02 -0.69
CA LYS A 27 26.27 11.15 0.23
C LYS A 27 26.73 12.45 -0.44
N ALA A 28 26.81 12.47 -1.76
CA ALA A 28 27.13 13.69 -2.51
C ALA A 28 25.96 14.68 -2.49
N PRO A 29 26.21 15.99 -2.49
CA PRO A 29 25.15 16.98 -2.58
C PRO A 29 24.40 16.86 -3.90
N LEU A 30 23.09 17.06 -3.86
CA LEU A 30 22.23 17.00 -5.04
C LEU A 30 22.27 18.30 -5.83
N VAL A 31 22.16 18.20 -7.14
CA VAL A 31 21.98 19.34 -8.04
C VAL A 31 20.54 19.31 -8.55
N HIS A 32 19.84 20.43 -8.39
CA HIS A 32 18.52 20.60 -9.00
C HIS A 32 18.68 20.97 -10.48
N ARG A 33 18.02 20.21 -11.34
CA ARG A 33 18.08 20.37 -12.78
C ARG A 33 16.67 20.35 -13.37
N ALA A 34 16.34 21.34 -14.19
CA ALA A 34 15.13 21.32 -15.00
C ALA A 34 15.35 20.41 -16.20
N THR A 35 14.43 19.45 -16.41
CA THR A 35 14.39 18.56 -17.57
C THR A 35 12.94 18.42 -18.04
N PRO A 36 12.69 18.19 -19.33
CA PRO A 36 11.36 17.85 -19.81
C PRO A 36 10.83 16.63 -19.03
N GLN A 37 9.56 16.69 -18.65
CA GLN A 37 8.92 15.64 -17.89
C GLN A 37 7.50 15.39 -18.39
N TRP A 38 6.98 14.19 -18.11
CA TRP A 38 5.62 13.78 -18.41
C TRP A 38 4.78 13.78 -17.14
N PHE A 39 3.58 14.33 -17.26
CA PHE A 39 2.68 14.50 -16.13
C PHE A 39 1.30 13.93 -16.44
N ILE A 40 0.68 13.31 -15.44
CA ILE A 40 -0.75 13.06 -15.43
C ILE A 40 -1.41 14.28 -14.79
N SER A 41 -2.25 14.98 -15.54
CA SER A 41 -2.96 16.15 -15.06
C SER A 41 -4.03 15.76 -14.06
N MET A 42 -4.06 16.43 -12.91
CA MET A 42 -5.10 16.24 -11.90
C MET A 42 -6.42 16.89 -12.30
N GLU A 43 -6.40 17.90 -13.16
CA GLU A 43 -7.59 18.66 -13.58
C GLU A 43 -8.21 18.10 -14.86
N SER A 44 -7.40 17.55 -15.79
CA SER A 44 -7.89 16.95 -17.02
C SER A 44 -8.88 15.83 -16.71
N HIS A 45 -9.98 15.79 -17.47
CA HIS A 45 -11.06 14.81 -17.29
C HIS A 45 -11.58 14.71 -15.85
N LYS A 46 -11.39 15.77 -15.03
CA LYS A 46 -11.84 15.87 -13.63
C LYS A 46 -11.27 14.76 -12.73
N LEU A 47 -10.01 14.36 -12.95
CA LEU A 47 -9.39 13.25 -12.20
C LEU A 47 -9.43 13.50 -10.69
N ARG A 48 -9.07 14.71 -10.22
CA ARG A 48 -9.15 15.08 -8.80
C ARG A 48 -10.54 14.85 -8.24
N ASN A 49 -11.57 15.34 -8.93
CA ASN A 49 -12.95 15.21 -8.45
C ASN A 49 -13.43 13.76 -8.41
N LYS A 50 -13.04 12.94 -9.41
CA LYS A 50 -13.32 11.50 -9.43
C LYS A 50 -12.65 10.80 -8.23
N ALA A 51 -11.38 11.10 -7.96
CA ALA A 51 -10.64 10.53 -6.84
C ALA A 51 -11.24 10.94 -5.48
N LEU A 52 -11.60 12.21 -5.29
CA LEU A 52 -12.25 12.69 -4.06
C LEU A 52 -13.60 12.00 -3.84
N LYS A 53 -14.41 11.87 -4.89
CA LYS A 53 -15.68 11.13 -4.81
C LYS A 53 -15.44 9.67 -4.44
N ALA A 54 -14.48 9.01 -5.07
CA ALA A 54 -14.14 7.62 -4.79
C ALA A 54 -13.64 7.41 -3.33
N ILE A 55 -12.91 8.38 -2.77
CA ILE A 55 -12.52 8.37 -1.34
C ILE A 55 -13.78 8.47 -0.44
N ASP A 56 -14.75 9.31 -0.82
CA ASP A 56 -15.98 9.45 -0.02
C ASP A 56 -16.82 8.17 0.00
N GLU A 57 -16.74 7.36 -1.05
CA GLU A 57 -17.42 6.06 -1.21
C GLU A 57 -16.65 4.89 -0.59
N THR A 58 -15.38 5.08 -0.19
CA THR A 58 -14.50 4.04 0.38
C THR A 58 -14.64 3.99 1.90
N THR A 59 -14.63 2.77 2.46
CA THR A 59 -14.58 2.57 3.92
C THR A 59 -13.14 2.55 4.42
N PHE A 60 -12.84 3.23 5.54
CA PHE A 60 -11.49 3.33 6.09
C PHE A 60 -11.42 2.78 7.52
N TYR A 61 -10.40 1.95 7.76
CA TYR A 61 -10.02 1.42 9.08
C TYR A 61 -8.56 1.80 9.39
N PRO A 62 -8.31 2.69 10.36
CA PRO A 62 -9.24 3.55 11.09
C PRO A 62 -9.80 4.67 10.21
N SER A 63 -10.95 5.21 10.58
CA SER A 63 -11.66 6.26 9.83
C SER A 63 -10.83 7.52 9.55
N LYS A 64 -9.88 7.85 10.42
CA LYS A 64 -8.92 8.98 10.24
C LYS A 64 -8.09 8.88 8.95
N GLY A 65 -7.93 7.68 8.40
CA GLY A 65 -7.24 7.44 7.12
C GLY A 65 -7.91 8.15 5.95
N LYS A 66 -9.24 8.30 5.99
CA LYS A 66 -10.03 9.01 4.96
C LYS A 66 -9.60 10.45 4.81
N GLU A 67 -9.59 11.22 5.89
CA GLU A 67 -9.22 12.64 5.86
C GLU A 67 -7.76 12.83 5.43
N ARG A 68 -6.89 11.91 5.83
CA ARG A 68 -5.48 11.95 5.42
C ARG A 68 -5.32 11.76 3.91
N LEU A 69 -5.97 10.78 3.30
CA LEU A 69 -5.90 10.57 1.85
C LEU A 69 -6.59 11.70 1.09
N LYS A 70 -7.73 12.16 1.57
CA LYS A 70 -8.52 13.27 0.98
C LYS A 70 -7.71 14.55 0.89
N SER A 71 -7.08 14.99 1.98
CA SER A 71 -6.27 16.20 2.01
C SER A 71 -5.05 16.13 1.07
N MET A 72 -4.46 14.94 0.92
CA MET A 72 -3.37 14.73 -0.04
C MET A 72 -3.82 14.84 -1.50
N ILE A 73 -5.04 14.39 -1.84
CA ILE A 73 -5.59 14.51 -3.20
C ILE A 73 -6.05 15.94 -3.48
N GLU A 74 -6.67 16.63 -2.52
CA GLU A 74 -7.16 18.00 -2.67
C GLU A 74 -6.05 18.98 -3.10
N THR A 75 -4.88 18.84 -2.50
CA THR A 75 -3.75 19.75 -2.73
C THR A 75 -2.68 19.19 -3.68
N ARG A 76 -2.92 18.01 -4.25
CA ARG A 76 -1.91 17.36 -5.10
C ARG A 76 -1.66 18.15 -6.38
N PRO A 77 -0.39 18.48 -6.73
CA PRO A 77 -0.03 18.94 -8.06
C PRO A 77 -0.17 17.79 -9.09
N ASP A 78 -0.04 18.11 -10.37
CA ASP A 78 0.04 17.14 -11.44
C ASP A 78 1.12 16.09 -11.14
N TRP A 79 0.85 14.84 -11.49
CA TRP A 79 1.71 13.72 -11.14
C TRP A 79 2.81 13.51 -12.18
N CYS A 80 4.05 13.83 -11.83
CA CYS A 80 5.21 13.55 -12.66
C CYS A 80 5.50 12.05 -12.72
N VAL A 81 5.23 11.43 -13.86
CA VAL A 81 5.35 9.97 -14.04
C VAL A 81 6.60 9.53 -14.80
N SER A 82 7.36 10.44 -15.39
CA SER A 82 8.58 10.09 -16.14
C SER A 82 9.83 10.09 -15.25
N ARG A 83 10.77 9.22 -15.60
CA ARG A 83 12.10 9.15 -15.00
C ARG A 83 13.16 8.92 -16.08
N GLN A 84 14.27 9.63 -15.97
CA GLN A 84 15.44 9.48 -16.83
C GLN A 84 16.41 8.48 -16.19
N ARG A 85 16.06 7.18 -16.30
CA ARG A 85 16.84 6.06 -15.75
C ARG A 85 16.94 4.93 -16.78
N VAL A 86 17.94 4.10 -16.62
CA VAL A 86 18.21 2.95 -17.53
C VAL A 86 17.28 1.77 -17.23
N TRP A 87 16.84 1.61 -15.98
CA TRP A 87 16.00 0.49 -15.56
C TRP A 87 14.59 0.93 -15.20
N GLY A 88 13.59 0.34 -15.84
CA GLY A 88 12.17 0.54 -15.59
C GLY A 88 11.32 0.30 -16.84
N VAL A 89 10.00 0.30 -16.68
CA VAL A 89 9.04 0.16 -17.78
C VAL A 89 9.06 1.42 -18.63
N PRO A 90 9.26 1.34 -19.96
CA PRO A 90 9.31 2.52 -20.81
C PRO A 90 7.95 3.22 -20.91
N LEU A 91 7.97 4.53 -21.13
CA LEU A 91 6.82 5.31 -21.57
C LEU A 91 6.64 5.10 -23.08
N PRO A 92 5.62 4.38 -23.55
CA PRO A 92 5.45 4.01 -24.96
C PRO A 92 4.84 5.16 -25.79
N ILE A 93 5.55 6.29 -25.85
CA ILE A 93 5.08 7.52 -26.47
C ILE A 93 5.96 7.89 -27.67
N PHE A 94 5.32 8.26 -28.76
CA PHE A 94 5.94 8.85 -29.93
C PHE A 94 5.61 10.34 -30.03
N ILE A 95 6.60 11.15 -30.38
CA ILE A 95 6.46 12.59 -30.62
C ILE A 95 6.74 12.87 -32.11
N ASN A 96 5.87 13.62 -32.76
CA ASN A 96 6.10 14.07 -34.12
C ASN A 96 7.24 15.09 -34.13
N LYS A 97 8.29 14.82 -34.89
CA LYS A 97 9.50 15.67 -34.97
C LYS A 97 9.25 17.07 -35.55
N LYS A 98 8.18 17.24 -36.38
CA LYS A 98 7.85 18.52 -37.03
C LYS A 98 6.91 19.37 -36.20
N THR A 99 5.87 18.75 -35.64
CA THR A 99 4.81 19.47 -34.88
C THR A 99 5.06 19.48 -33.37
N ASN A 100 5.96 18.61 -32.88
CA ASN A 100 6.22 18.38 -31.48
C ASN A 100 4.98 17.87 -30.69
N GLU A 101 4.01 17.30 -31.42
CA GLU A 101 2.80 16.74 -30.84
C GLU A 101 2.95 15.26 -30.53
N ILE A 102 2.24 14.81 -29.48
CA ILE A 102 2.17 13.40 -29.11
C ILE A 102 1.33 12.66 -30.13
N LEU A 103 1.80 11.50 -30.57
CA LEU A 103 0.99 10.58 -31.37
C LEU A 103 -0.05 9.89 -30.44
N VAL A 104 -1.31 10.24 -30.61
CA VAL A 104 -2.45 9.60 -29.94
C VAL A 104 -3.20 8.78 -31.00
N ASP A 105 -2.99 7.47 -30.97
CA ASP A 105 -3.63 6.53 -31.92
C ASP A 105 -3.80 5.16 -31.23
N ASP A 106 -5.05 4.75 -31.05
CA ASP A 106 -5.40 3.50 -30.38
C ASP A 106 -4.82 2.25 -31.06
N GLU A 107 -4.74 2.26 -32.42
CA GLU A 107 -4.16 1.15 -33.16
C GLU A 107 -2.66 0.98 -32.89
N VAL A 108 -1.94 2.10 -32.72
CA VAL A 108 -0.53 2.10 -32.33
C VAL A 108 -0.38 1.59 -30.89
N PHE A 109 -1.21 2.06 -29.97
CA PHE A 109 -1.18 1.60 -28.58
C PHE A 109 -1.48 0.10 -28.45
N ASP A 110 -2.48 -0.40 -29.17
CA ASP A 110 -2.81 -1.83 -29.24
C ASP A 110 -1.67 -2.66 -29.83
N THR A 111 -0.98 -2.12 -30.83
CA THR A 111 0.19 -2.77 -31.44
C THR A 111 1.34 -2.88 -30.44
N ILE A 112 1.63 -1.79 -29.73
CA ILE A 112 2.66 -1.77 -28.69
C ILE A 112 2.31 -2.78 -27.57
N ALA A 113 1.06 -2.78 -27.10
CA ALA A 113 0.61 -3.69 -26.04
C ALA A 113 0.79 -5.17 -26.44
N LYS A 114 0.41 -5.54 -27.67
CA LYS A 114 0.60 -6.90 -28.20
C LYS A 114 2.07 -7.29 -28.33
N ILE A 115 2.93 -6.36 -28.71
CA ILE A 115 4.38 -6.60 -28.79
C ILE A 115 4.94 -6.81 -27.38
N TYR A 116 4.57 -5.95 -26.41
CA TYR A 116 5.02 -6.08 -25.03
C TYR A 116 4.55 -7.38 -24.37
N GLU A 117 3.32 -7.81 -24.65
CA GLU A 117 2.79 -9.08 -24.15
C GLU A 117 3.60 -10.28 -24.64
N LYS A 118 4.09 -10.22 -25.86
CA LYS A 118 4.83 -11.30 -26.50
C LYS A 118 6.34 -11.28 -26.20
N GLU A 119 6.95 -10.12 -26.19
CA GLU A 119 8.41 -9.94 -26.22
C GLU A 119 8.95 -9.24 -24.95
N GLY A 120 8.07 -8.71 -24.09
CA GLY A 120 8.43 -7.88 -22.97
C GLY A 120 8.66 -6.41 -23.37
N SER A 121 8.66 -5.51 -22.38
CA SER A 121 8.75 -4.07 -22.62
C SER A 121 10.16 -3.59 -23.01
N ASP A 122 11.21 -4.40 -22.77
CA ASP A 122 12.60 -4.04 -23.12
C ASP A 122 12.82 -3.86 -24.63
N CYS A 123 12.00 -4.53 -25.45
CA CYS A 123 12.01 -4.35 -26.91
C CYS A 123 11.78 -2.90 -27.33
N TRP A 124 11.15 -2.07 -26.48
CA TRP A 124 11.01 -0.65 -26.75
C TRP A 124 12.34 0.07 -26.95
N PHE A 125 13.35 -0.31 -26.22
CA PHE A 125 14.67 0.34 -26.29
C PHE A 125 15.55 -0.22 -27.41
N SER A 126 15.42 -1.52 -27.73
CA SER A 126 16.28 -2.23 -28.69
C SER A 126 15.77 -2.20 -30.12
N ASP A 127 14.46 -2.19 -30.33
CA ASP A 127 13.86 -2.44 -31.63
C ASP A 127 13.62 -1.17 -32.44
N ASP A 128 13.52 -1.37 -33.76
CA ASP A 128 13.19 -0.30 -34.71
C ASP A 128 11.81 0.31 -34.40
N PRO A 129 11.72 1.65 -34.30
CA PRO A 129 10.45 2.34 -34.09
C PRO A 129 9.33 1.96 -35.09
N GLN A 130 9.69 1.60 -36.32
CA GLN A 130 8.72 1.20 -37.33
C GLN A 130 7.91 -0.03 -36.92
N LYS A 131 8.49 -0.95 -36.16
CA LYS A 131 7.81 -2.14 -35.61
C LYS A 131 6.56 -1.78 -34.81
N PHE A 132 6.62 -0.72 -34.04
CA PHE A 132 5.53 -0.25 -33.16
C PHE A 132 4.52 0.64 -33.89
N LEU A 133 4.97 1.40 -34.90
CA LEU A 133 4.15 2.33 -35.67
C LEU A 133 3.30 1.66 -36.76
N GLY A 134 3.59 0.40 -37.07
CA GLY A 134 2.89 -0.34 -38.10
C GLY A 134 3.12 0.26 -39.50
N LYS A 135 2.09 0.22 -40.33
CA LYS A 135 2.16 0.74 -41.72
C LYS A 135 1.61 2.16 -41.91
N LYS A 136 0.91 2.67 -40.88
CA LYS A 136 0.20 3.96 -40.97
C LYS A 136 1.13 5.16 -40.83
N TYR A 137 2.18 5.01 -40.09
CA TYR A 137 3.15 6.07 -39.79
C TYR A 137 4.57 5.65 -40.20
N LYS A 138 5.42 6.64 -40.49
CA LYS A 138 6.83 6.43 -40.83
C LYS A 138 7.69 6.77 -39.62
N ALA A 139 8.59 5.90 -39.26
CA ALA A 139 9.50 6.09 -38.10
C ALA A 139 10.33 7.38 -38.19
N ASP A 140 10.69 7.80 -39.41
CA ASP A 140 11.46 9.01 -39.62
C ASP A 140 10.74 10.29 -39.17
N ASP A 141 9.41 10.31 -39.17
CA ASP A 141 8.61 11.46 -38.74
C ASP A 141 8.43 11.56 -37.24
N PHE A 142 8.81 10.52 -36.45
CA PHE A 142 8.57 10.44 -35.05
C PHE A 142 9.84 10.18 -34.25
N GLU A 143 9.87 10.72 -33.04
CA GLU A 143 10.83 10.40 -31.98
C GLU A 143 10.20 9.47 -30.96
N LYS A 144 10.88 8.35 -30.66
CA LYS A 144 10.49 7.38 -29.63
C LYS A 144 11.08 7.83 -28.31
N LEU A 145 10.25 8.00 -27.26
CA LEU A 145 10.75 8.38 -25.94
C LEU A 145 11.64 7.30 -25.33
N SER A 146 12.65 7.74 -24.59
CA SER A 146 13.54 6.87 -23.81
C SER A 146 13.28 6.91 -22.30
N ASP A 147 12.35 7.74 -21.86
CA ASP A 147 11.97 7.84 -20.45
C ASP A 147 11.25 6.57 -19.98
N ILE A 148 11.41 6.26 -18.69
CA ILE A 148 10.68 5.18 -18.04
C ILE A 148 9.60 5.72 -17.12
N VAL A 149 8.63 4.88 -16.78
CA VAL A 149 7.60 5.20 -15.80
C VAL A 149 8.18 5.16 -14.39
N GLU A 150 7.67 5.97 -13.50
CA GLU A 150 8.04 5.94 -12.10
C GLU A 150 7.41 4.73 -11.38
N VAL A 151 8.12 4.17 -10.40
CA VAL A 151 7.76 2.90 -9.73
C VAL A 151 6.39 2.89 -9.05
N TRP A 152 5.87 4.05 -8.63
CA TRP A 152 4.52 4.11 -8.03
C TRP A 152 3.41 3.96 -9.08
N PHE A 153 3.69 4.27 -10.33
CA PHE A 153 2.80 3.94 -11.43
C PHE A 153 2.79 2.42 -11.67
N ASP A 154 3.96 1.77 -11.72
CA ASP A 154 4.03 0.31 -11.87
C ASP A 154 3.23 -0.40 -10.78
N SER A 155 3.43 -0.01 -9.51
CA SER A 155 2.71 -0.61 -8.39
C SER A 155 1.23 -0.22 -8.36
N GLY A 156 0.89 1.02 -8.75
CA GLY A 156 -0.48 1.53 -8.80
C GLY A 156 -1.36 0.74 -9.74
N SER A 157 -0.81 0.27 -10.87
CA SER A 157 -1.51 -0.51 -11.89
C SER A 157 -1.80 -1.97 -11.50
N THR A 158 -1.42 -2.42 -10.29
CA THR A 158 -1.64 -3.80 -9.79
C THR A 158 -3.09 -4.26 -9.94
N HIS A 159 -4.07 -3.38 -9.74
CA HIS A 159 -5.47 -3.71 -9.92
C HIS A 159 -5.80 -4.19 -11.34
N SER A 160 -5.10 -3.69 -12.35
CA SER A 160 -5.32 -4.03 -13.76
C SER A 160 -4.73 -5.41 -14.13
N PHE A 161 -3.48 -5.67 -13.74
CA PHE A 161 -2.79 -6.91 -14.15
C PHE A 161 -2.92 -8.06 -13.15
N VAL A 162 -3.43 -7.82 -11.95
CA VAL A 162 -3.70 -8.86 -10.95
C VAL A 162 -5.20 -9.07 -10.77
N LEU A 163 -5.93 -8.06 -10.26
CA LEU A 163 -7.32 -8.24 -9.86
C LEU A 163 -8.24 -8.52 -11.05
N GLU A 164 -8.07 -7.81 -12.16
CA GLU A 164 -8.89 -7.97 -13.36
C GLU A 164 -8.52 -9.21 -14.20
N LYS A 165 -7.33 -9.79 -14.01
CA LYS A 165 -6.84 -10.92 -14.81
C LYS A 165 -7.03 -12.28 -14.14
N ARG A 166 -7.15 -12.32 -12.80
CA ARG A 166 -7.27 -13.57 -12.06
C ARG A 166 -8.73 -13.88 -11.78
N GLU A 167 -9.18 -15.08 -12.15
CA GLU A 167 -10.57 -15.55 -11.95
C GLU A 167 -10.95 -15.75 -10.48
N ASP A 168 -9.94 -16.01 -9.61
CA ASP A 168 -10.12 -16.19 -8.17
C ASP A 168 -10.16 -14.88 -7.39
N LEU A 169 -9.99 -13.73 -8.06
CA LEU A 169 -10.02 -12.40 -7.48
C LEU A 169 -11.15 -11.55 -8.08
N LYS A 170 -11.44 -10.45 -7.40
CA LYS A 170 -12.41 -9.46 -7.90
C LYS A 170 -11.79 -8.07 -8.03
N TRP A 171 -12.34 -7.27 -8.92
CA TRP A 171 -12.09 -5.84 -9.00
C TRP A 171 -13.41 -5.06 -8.81
N PRO A 172 -13.50 -4.05 -7.93
CA PRO A 172 -12.49 -3.62 -6.96
C PRO A 172 -12.16 -4.67 -5.90
N ALA A 173 -10.94 -4.59 -5.31
CA ALA A 173 -10.59 -5.42 -4.17
C ALA A 173 -11.51 -5.15 -2.98
N SER A 174 -11.82 -6.17 -2.17
CA SER A 174 -12.60 -5.97 -0.93
C SER A 174 -11.87 -5.04 0.03
N MET A 175 -10.53 -5.16 0.10
CA MET A 175 -9.70 -4.35 0.99
C MET A 175 -8.28 -4.21 0.45
N TYR A 176 -7.72 -2.98 0.55
CA TYR A 176 -6.28 -2.74 0.51
C TYR A 176 -5.77 -2.62 1.94
N LEU A 177 -4.75 -3.41 2.28
CA LEU A 177 -4.17 -3.48 3.61
C LEU A 177 -2.68 -3.21 3.55
N GLU A 178 -2.23 -2.11 4.17
CA GLU A 178 -0.82 -1.70 4.23
C GLU A 178 -0.55 -0.70 5.35
N GLY A 179 0.72 -0.34 5.51
CA GLY A 179 1.15 0.69 6.44
C GLY A 179 0.59 2.08 6.14
N SER A 180 0.52 2.90 7.15
CA SER A 180 -0.04 4.25 7.06
C SER A 180 0.73 5.21 6.16
N ASP A 181 1.98 4.89 5.79
CA ASP A 181 2.79 5.63 4.81
C ASP A 181 2.23 5.48 3.38
N GLN A 182 1.48 4.40 3.09
CA GLN A 182 0.92 4.14 1.77
C GLN A 182 -0.22 5.08 1.38
N HIS A 183 -0.70 5.94 2.27
CA HIS A 183 -1.54 7.07 1.89
C HIS A 183 -0.82 8.03 0.91
N ARG A 184 0.51 8.09 0.94
CA ARG A 184 1.34 8.81 -0.04
C ARG A 184 2.07 7.89 -1.03
N GLY A 185 1.78 6.62 -1.02
CA GLY A 185 2.37 5.60 -1.88
C GLY A 185 1.30 4.86 -2.68
N TRP A 186 1.18 3.56 -2.44
CA TRP A 186 0.35 2.65 -3.23
C TRP A 186 -1.15 2.96 -3.20
N PHE A 187 -1.74 3.31 -2.04
CA PHE A 187 -3.16 3.70 -1.99
C PHE A 187 -3.44 4.88 -2.91
N HIS A 188 -2.52 5.83 -2.94
CA HIS A 188 -2.65 7.06 -3.70
C HIS A 188 -2.49 6.83 -5.22
N SER A 189 -1.41 6.16 -5.64
CA SER A 189 -1.14 5.90 -7.06
C SER A 189 -2.23 5.00 -7.66
N SER A 190 -2.58 3.91 -6.97
CA SER A 190 -3.60 2.97 -7.44
C SER A 190 -4.99 3.63 -7.54
N LEU A 191 -5.35 4.52 -6.59
CA LEU A 191 -6.57 5.31 -6.66
C LEU A 191 -6.62 6.18 -7.91
N LEU A 192 -5.54 6.95 -8.18
CA LEU A 192 -5.49 7.86 -9.32
C LEU A 192 -5.57 7.12 -10.64
N GLU A 193 -4.85 6.02 -10.79
CA GLU A 193 -4.86 5.22 -12.00
C GLU A 193 -6.22 4.57 -12.26
N SER A 194 -6.83 4.00 -11.24
CA SER A 194 -8.15 3.39 -11.37
C SER A 194 -9.23 4.44 -11.63
N CYS A 195 -9.21 5.58 -10.93
CA CYS A 195 -10.15 6.68 -11.20
C CYS A 195 -9.96 7.30 -12.59
N GLY A 196 -8.72 7.36 -13.08
CA GLY A 196 -8.40 7.86 -14.42
C GLY A 196 -8.88 6.94 -15.53
N THR A 197 -8.75 5.64 -15.37
CA THR A 197 -8.98 4.63 -16.41
C THR A 197 -10.33 3.92 -16.28
N ARG A 198 -10.89 3.75 -15.07
CA ARG A 198 -12.15 3.03 -14.76
C ARG A 198 -13.21 3.90 -14.08
N GLY A 199 -12.84 5.10 -13.65
CA GLY A 199 -13.79 6.06 -13.06
C GLY A 199 -14.14 5.81 -11.59
N LYS A 200 -13.55 4.81 -10.92
CA LYS A 200 -13.78 4.48 -9.50
C LYS A 200 -12.53 3.96 -8.81
N ALA A 201 -12.55 3.87 -7.47
CA ALA A 201 -11.45 3.31 -6.68
C ALA A 201 -11.21 1.83 -7.03
N PRO A 202 -9.96 1.33 -6.91
CA PRO A 202 -9.63 -0.07 -7.12
C PRO A 202 -9.92 -0.94 -5.88
N PHE A 203 -10.47 -0.37 -4.83
CA PHE A 203 -10.75 -1.00 -3.54
C PHE A 203 -12.10 -0.50 -2.96
N GLU A 204 -12.77 -1.36 -2.20
CA GLU A 204 -14.00 -1.04 -1.45
C GLU A 204 -13.66 -0.46 -0.07
N SER A 205 -12.56 -0.94 0.52
CA SER A 205 -12.07 -0.46 1.81
C SER A 205 -10.55 -0.37 1.88
N ILE A 206 -10.06 0.44 2.83
CA ILE A 206 -8.64 0.53 3.19
C ILE A 206 -8.50 0.25 4.69
N LEU A 207 -7.64 -0.71 5.04
CA LEU A 207 -7.15 -0.87 6.40
C LEU A 207 -5.69 -0.42 6.44
N SER A 208 -5.38 0.57 7.27
CA SER A 208 -4.02 1.08 7.42
C SER A 208 -3.52 0.89 8.85
N HIS A 209 -2.29 0.38 8.99
CA HIS A 209 -1.66 0.12 10.27
C HIS A 209 -0.40 0.98 10.48
N GLY A 210 0.04 1.07 11.75
CA GLY A 210 1.32 1.66 12.13
C GLY A 210 2.50 0.73 11.82
N PHE A 211 3.70 1.16 12.24
CA PHE A 211 4.92 0.38 12.08
C PHE A 211 5.20 -0.48 13.31
N VAL A 212 5.92 -1.57 13.11
CA VAL A 212 6.48 -2.32 14.23
C VAL A 212 7.79 -1.66 14.63
N VAL A 213 7.87 -1.24 15.89
CA VAL A 213 9.01 -0.56 16.50
C VAL A 213 9.56 -1.37 17.70
N ASP A 214 10.78 -1.12 18.11
CA ASP A 214 11.33 -1.79 19.29
C ASP A 214 10.62 -1.38 20.59
N GLY A 215 10.93 -2.01 21.72
CA GLY A 215 10.30 -1.72 23.02
C GLY A 215 10.45 -0.26 23.47
N LYS A 216 11.43 0.49 22.93
CA LYS A 216 11.64 1.92 23.19
C LYS A 216 10.89 2.82 22.22
N GLY A 217 10.20 2.26 21.21
CA GLY A 217 9.51 3.01 20.18
C GLY A 217 10.41 3.48 19.02
N LEU A 218 11.59 2.91 18.88
CA LEU A 218 12.52 3.24 17.79
C LEU A 218 12.34 2.30 16.62
N LYS A 219 12.50 2.84 15.41
CA LYS A 219 12.48 2.03 14.17
C LYS A 219 13.55 0.95 14.24
N MET A 220 13.13 -0.29 14.00
CA MET A 220 14.06 -1.42 13.95
C MET A 220 14.93 -1.35 12.69
N SER A 221 16.25 -1.57 12.85
CA SER A 221 17.18 -1.67 11.75
C SER A 221 18.35 -2.57 12.10
N LYS A 222 18.92 -3.25 11.08
CA LYS A 222 20.12 -4.09 11.25
C LYS A 222 21.30 -3.28 11.78
N SER A 223 21.43 -2.03 11.38
CA SER A 223 22.53 -1.15 11.81
C SER A 223 22.45 -0.74 13.27
N LEU A 224 21.26 -0.71 13.86
CA LEU A 224 21.05 -0.44 15.28
C LEU A 224 21.06 -1.70 16.15
N GLY A 225 21.04 -2.90 15.53
CA GLY A 225 21.01 -4.16 16.26
C GLY A 225 19.74 -4.41 17.08
N ASN A 226 18.66 -3.68 16.83
CA ASN A 226 17.41 -3.75 17.57
C ASN A 226 16.30 -4.51 16.84
N VAL A 227 16.66 -5.30 15.81
CA VAL A 227 15.70 -6.09 15.05
C VAL A 227 15.33 -7.35 15.83
N ILE A 228 14.04 -7.57 15.99
CA ILE A 228 13.46 -8.84 16.46
C ILE A 228 12.83 -9.52 15.26
N ALA A 229 13.42 -10.64 14.83
CA ALA A 229 12.93 -11.38 13.68
C ALA A 229 11.75 -12.29 14.07
N PRO A 230 10.71 -12.43 13.24
CA PRO A 230 9.61 -13.35 13.52
C PRO A 230 10.08 -14.79 13.76
N GLU A 231 11.11 -15.25 13.07
CA GLU A 231 11.68 -16.58 13.22
C GLU A 231 12.22 -16.85 14.64
N ASP A 232 12.79 -15.84 15.29
CA ASP A 232 13.30 -15.95 16.66
C ASP A 232 12.15 -16.05 17.66
N ILE A 233 11.06 -15.31 17.39
CA ILE A 233 9.83 -15.40 18.19
C ILE A 233 9.20 -16.79 18.03
N LEU A 234 9.08 -17.27 16.80
CA LEU A 234 8.51 -18.58 16.52
C LEU A 234 9.26 -19.71 17.21
N LYS A 235 10.60 -19.66 17.23
CA LYS A 235 11.44 -20.64 17.91
C LYS A 235 11.26 -20.63 19.41
N LYS A 236 11.15 -19.45 20.03
CA LYS A 236 11.10 -19.30 21.49
C LYS A 236 9.68 -19.46 22.06
N TYR A 237 8.69 -18.86 21.41
CA TYR A 237 7.33 -18.74 21.94
C TYR A 237 6.27 -19.52 21.14
N GLY A 238 6.54 -19.80 19.86
CA GLY A 238 5.55 -20.35 18.95
C GLY A 238 4.67 -19.28 18.28
N ALA A 239 3.91 -19.70 17.28
CA ALA A 239 3.11 -18.79 16.46
C ALA A 239 1.93 -18.14 17.22
N ASP A 240 1.35 -18.84 18.18
CA ASP A 240 0.16 -18.36 18.87
C ASP A 240 0.45 -17.13 19.74
N ILE A 241 1.63 -17.05 20.35
CA ILE A 241 2.02 -15.88 21.14
C ILE A 241 2.18 -14.66 20.23
N LEU A 242 2.78 -14.84 19.05
CA LEU A 242 2.89 -13.77 18.05
C LEU A 242 1.50 -13.30 17.58
N ARG A 243 0.58 -14.22 17.32
CA ARG A 243 -0.81 -13.88 16.93
C ARG A 243 -1.55 -13.13 18.02
N ILE A 244 -1.42 -13.56 19.28
CA ILE A 244 -2.05 -12.88 20.42
C ILE A 244 -1.49 -11.46 20.57
N TRP A 245 -0.17 -11.28 20.43
CA TRP A 245 0.43 -9.95 20.48
C TRP A 245 -0.16 -9.05 19.38
N VAL A 246 -0.26 -9.53 18.15
CA VAL A 246 -0.82 -8.75 17.02
C VAL A 246 -2.26 -8.34 17.29
N VAL A 247 -3.14 -9.29 17.64
CA VAL A 247 -4.59 -9.00 17.80
C VAL A 247 -4.91 -8.21 19.06
N SER A 248 -4.06 -8.25 20.08
CA SER A 248 -4.24 -7.46 21.32
C SER A 248 -3.56 -6.09 21.25
N SER A 249 -2.95 -5.75 20.13
CA SER A 249 -2.31 -4.45 19.92
C SER A 249 -3.22 -3.52 19.12
N ASN A 250 -3.19 -2.21 19.42
CA ASN A 250 -3.86 -1.21 18.59
C ASN A 250 -3.07 -0.99 17.31
N TYR A 251 -3.42 -1.70 16.25
CA TYR A 251 -2.74 -1.62 14.95
C TYR A 251 -2.83 -0.24 14.28
N ALA A 252 -3.77 0.63 14.70
CA ALA A 252 -3.88 1.98 14.15
C ALA A 252 -2.71 2.91 14.56
N GLU A 253 -1.86 2.45 15.47
CA GLU A 253 -0.67 3.13 15.97
C GLU A 253 0.57 2.26 15.79
N ASP A 254 1.76 2.80 16.09
CA ASP A 254 2.99 2.01 16.03
C ASP A 254 3.01 0.95 17.12
N LEU A 255 3.30 -0.30 16.74
CA LEU A 255 3.28 -1.46 17.59
C LEU A 255 4.67 -1.69 18.19
N ARG A 256 4.77 -1.63 19.50
CA ARG A 256 6.01 -1.96 20.20
C ARG A 256 6.16 -3.46 20.38
N ILE A 257 7.37 -3.96 20.12
CA ILE A 257 7.72 -5.35 20.35
C ILE A 257 9.03 -5.46 21.10
N ASP A 258 9.02 -6.25 22.18
CA ASP A 258 10.22 -6.76 22.86
C ASP A 258 9.89 -8.08 23.56
N TYR A 259 10.91 -8.73 24.10
CA TYR A 259 10.72 -10.02 24.77
C TYR A 259 9.87 -9.93 26.03
N SER A 260 9.89 -8.81 26.76
CA SER A 260 9.09 -8.64 27.98
C SER A 260 7.59 -8.53 27.66
N ILE A 261 7.25 -7.87 26.54
CA ILE A 261 5.88 -7.81 26.02
C ILE A 261 5.40 -9.21 25.62
N LEU A 262 6.24 -9.97 24.92
CA LEU A 262 5.91 -11.35 24.51
C LEU A 262 5.77 -12.30 25.71
N ASP A 263 6.56 -12.12 26.77
CA ASP A 263 6.42 -12.89 28.01
C ASP A 263 5.05 -12.64 28.66
N GLN A 264 4.54 -11.40 28.68
CA GLN A 264 3.18 -11.09 29.19
C GLN A 264 2.08 -11.78 28.36
N HIS A 265 2.22 -11.78 27.04
CA HIS A 265 1.28 -12.50 26.17
C HIS A 265 1.35 -14.02 26.35
N SER A 266 2.53 -14.56 26.64
CA SER A 266 2.72 -15.97 26.96
C SER A 266 1.97 -16.35 28.25
N GLU A 267 1.98 -15.49 29.28
CA GLU A 267 1.18 -15.71 30.50
C GLU A 267 -0.33 -15.70 30.21
N SER A 268 -0.80 -14.76 29.39
CA SER A 268 -2.20 -14.70 28.97
C SER A 268 -2.62 -15.97 28.20
N TYR A 269 -1.78 -16.41 27.27
CA TYR A 269 -2.00 -17.67 26.54
C TYR A 269 -2.06 -18.88 27.47
N ARG A 270 -1.18 -18.94 28.47
CA ARG A 270 -1.19 -20.04 29.46
C ARG A 270 -2.50 -20.12 30.24
N LYS A 271 -3.09 -18.98 30.62
CA LYS A 271 -4.41 -18.93 31.26
C LYS A 271 -5.50 -19.48 30.33
N ILE A 272 -5.52 -19.05 29.06
CA ILE A 272 -6.48 -19.54 28.06
C ILE A 272 -6.35 -21.06 27.88
N ARG A 273 -5.12 -21.54 27.66
CA ARG A 273 -4.82 -22.97 27.51
C ARG A 273 -5.25 -23.81 28.72
N ASN A 274 -5.00 -23.31 29.93
CA ASN A 274 -5.40 -24.00 31.16
C ASN A 274 -6.91 -24.07 31.31
N THR A 275 -7.64 -23.02 30.90
CA THR A 275 -9.12 -23.02 30.86
C THR A 275 -9.64 -24.08 29.89
N PHE A 276 -9.11 -24.14 28.69
CA PHE A 276 -9.48 -25.20 27.73
C PHE A 276 -9.15 -26.60 28.25
N ARG A 277 -7.99 -26.77 28.88
CA ARG A 277 -7.62 -28.07 29.49
C ARG A 277 -8.61 -28.49 30.58
N TYR A 278 -9.04 -27.56 31.41
CA TYR A 278 -10.05 -27.81 32.43
C TYR A 278 -11.39 -28.20 31.83
N LEU A 279 -11.88 -27.45 30.84
CA LEU A 279 -13.15 -27.72 30.15
C LEU A 279 -13.13 -29.09 29.46
N LEU A 280 -12.08 -29.36 28.69
CA LEU A 280 -11.93 -30.65 27.98
C LEU A 280 -11.85 -31.83 28.95
N GLY A 281 -11.13 -31.67 30.08
CA GLY A 281 -11.05 -32.74 31.08
C GLY A 281 -12.38 -33.06 31.75
N ASN A 282 -13.29 -32.07 31.81
CA ASN A 282 -14.63 -32.31 32.36
C ASN A 282 -15.65 -32.84 31.34
N LEU A 283 -15.39 -32.68 30.05
CA LEU A 283 -16.31 -33.07 28.97
C LEU A 283 -15.93 -34.41 28.31
N ASN A 284 -14.69 -34.89 28.53
CA ASN A 284 -14.09 -35.97 27.73
C ASN A 284 -14.93 -37.26 27.67
N ASP A 285 -15.60 -37.65 28.77
CA ASP A 285 -16.35 -38.92 28.86
C ASP A 285 -17.86 -38.74 28.63
N LYS A 286 -18.34 -37.49 28.40
CA LYS A 286 -19.77 -37.17 28.36
C LYS A 286 -20.23 -36.42 27.13
N TYR A 287 -19.35 -36.17 26.18
CA TYR A 287 -19.66 -35.32 25.03
C TYR A 287 -20.76 -35.89 24.14
N GLU A 288 -20.81 -37.24 23.99
CA GLU A 288 -21.83 -37.94 23.19
C GLU A 288 -23.20 -38.00 23.86
N GLU A 289 -23.28 -37.73 25.18
CA GLU A 289 -24.51 -37.77 25.97
C GLU A 289 -25.22 -36.41 26.06
N ILE A 290 -24.58 -35.32 25.59
CA ILE A 290 -25.13 -33.97 25.70
C ILE A 290 -25.88 -33.61 24.42
N ASP A 291 -27.19 -33.60 24.50
CA ASP A 291 -28.08 -33.12 23.43
C ASP A 291 -28.21 -31.59 23.54
N LEU A 292 -27.30 -30.89 22.85
CA LEU A 292 -27.26 -29.43 22.87
C LEU A 292 -28.46 -28.76 22.20
N GLU A 293 -29.12 -29.46 21.26
CA GLU A 293 -30.22 -28.91 20.47
C GLU A 293 -31.53 -28.89 21.31
N ASN A 294 -31.65 -29.79 22.28
CA ASN A 294 -32.85 -29.93 23.10
C ASN A 294 -32.73 -29.36 24.53
N ILE A 295 -31.68 -28.59 24.83
CA ILE A 295 -31.55 -27.93 26.13
C ILE A 295 -32.62 -26.82 26.25
N LYS A 296 -33.53 -27.01 27.20
CA LYS A 296 -34.49 -25.93 27.58
C LYS A 296 -33.82 -25.00 28.56
N ILE A 297 -33.47 -23.81 28.10
CA ILE A 297 -32.75 -22.79 28.88
C ILE A 297 -33.49 -22.46 30.17
N GLU A 298 -34.81 -22.37 30.12
CA GLU A 298 -35.66 -22.02 31.26
C GLU A 298 -35.65 -23.12 32.38
N SER A 299 -35.22 -24.33 32.04
CA SER A 299 -35.10 -25.43 33.01
C SER A 299 -33.71 -25.51 33.68
N LEU A 300 -32.77 -24.74 33.22
CA LEU A 300 -31.45 -24.68 33.82
C LEU A 300 -31.47 -23.90 35.15
N PRO A 301 -30.54 -24.16 36.08
CA PRO A 301 -30.36 -23.31 37.28
C PRO A 301 -30.07 -21.86 36.87
N GLU A 302 -30.40 -20.93 37.77
CA GLU A 302 -30.33 -19.49 37.47
C GLU A 302 -28.92 -19.01 37.12
N LEU A 303 -27.90 -19.60 37.72
CA LEU A 303 -26.49 -19.26 37.43
C LEU A 303 -26.09 -19.62 36.00
N GLU A 304 -26.50 -20.78 35.54
CA GLU A 304 -26.25 -21.30 34.19
C GLU A 304 -26.98 -20.44 33.15
N GLN A 305 -28.24 -20.07 33.41
CA GLN A 305 -28.98 -19.14 32.56
C GLN A 305 -28.27 -17.79 32.45
N LEU A 306 -27.77 -17.23 33.56
CA LEU A 306 -27.00 -15.98 33.57
C LEU A 306 -25.69 -16.11 32.76
N MET A 307 -25.00 -17.25 32.88
CA MET A 307 -23.75 -17.49 32.14
C MET A 307 -24.00 -17.59 30.64
N LEU A 308 -25.06 -18.30 30.21
CA LEU A 308 -25.45 -18.37 28.80
C LEU A 308 -25.82 -17.01 28.25
N HIS A 309 -26.56 -16.18 29.02
CA HIS A 309 -26.87 -14.79 28.62
C HIS A 309 -25.61 -13.95 28.46
N LYS A 310 -24.63 -14.06 29.36
CA LYS A 310 -23.35 -13.36 29.24
C LYS A 310 -22.56 -13.78 28.02
N ILE A 311 -22.50 -15.10 27.74
CA ILE A 311 -21.82 -15.64 26.55
C ILE A 311 -22.49 -15.11 25.27
N TYR A 312 -23.81 -15.13 25.21
CA TYR A 312 -24.57 -14.61 24.08
C TYR A 312 -24.29 -13.11 23.85
N SER A 313 -24.35 -12.31 24.92
CA SER A 313 -24.09 -10.88 24.87
C SER A 313 -22.66 -10.56 24.42
N LEU A 314 -21.66 -11.32 24.92
CA LEU A 314 -20.27 -11.23 24.49
C LEU A 314 -20.09 -11.61 23.02
N ASN A 315 -20.75 -12.67 22.56
CA ASN A 315 -20.69 -13.12 21.18
C ASN A 315 -21.20 -12.03 20.20
N LEU A 316 -22.29 -11.35 20.54
CA LEU A 316 -22.79 -10.24 19.73
C LEU A 316 -21.77 -9.06 19.67
N ARG A 317 -21.13 -8.74 20.81
CA ARG A 317 -20.09 -7.71 20.85
C ARG A 317 -18.87 -8.10 20.03
N PHE A 318 -18.41 -9.35 20.13
CA PHE A 318 -17.26 -9.83 19.35
C PHE A 318 -17.54 -9.80 17.85
N LYS A 319 -18.73 -10.21 17.40
CA LYS A 319 -19.10 -10.07 16.00
C LYS A 319 -18.95 -8.63 15.51
N GLY A 320 -19.49 -7.66 16.26
CA GLY A 320 -19.34 -6.24 15.90
C GLY A 320 -17.89 -5.76 15.89
N TYR A 321 -17.04 -6.22 16.82
CA TYR A 321 -15.62 -5.88 16.82
C TYR A 321 -14.90 -6.46 15.60
N PHE A 322 -15.16 -7.70 15.23
CA PHE A 322 -14.59 -8.33 14.05
C PHE A 322 -15.03 -7.65 12.75
N GLU A 323 -16.30 -7.27 12.64
CA GLU A 323 -16.83 -6.56 11.48
C GLU A 323 -16.18 -5.17 11.29
N ASN A 324 -15.76 -4.53 12.39
CA ASN A 324 -15.11 -3.23 12.38
C ASN A 324 -13.58 -3.29 12.50
N TYR A 325 -12.98 -4.48 12.47
CA TYR A 325 -11.52 -4.69 12.65
C TYR A 325 -10.98 -4.06 13.94
N ASP A 326 -11.76 -4.08 15.01
CA ASP A 326 -11.43 -3.58 16.35
C ASP A 326 -11.14 -4.78 17.27
N PHE A 327 -9.87 -5.18 17.34
CA PHE A 327 -9.47 -6.44 17.97
C PHE A 327 -8.86 -6.28 19.37
N HIS A 328 -8.58 -5.06 19.85
CA HIS A 328 -7.86 -4.84 21.10
C HIS A 328 -8.72 -4.41 22.27
#